data_54493cc2523ea92097c38a12278880de
#
_entry.id   54493cc2523ea92097c38a12278880de
#
_cell.length_a   1.000
_cell.length_b   1.000
_cell.length_c   1.000
_cell.angle_alpha   90.00
_cell.angle_beta   90.00
_cell.angle_gamma   90.00
#
_symmetry.space_group_name_H-M   'P 1'
#
loop_
_entity.id
_entity.type
_entity.pdbx_description
1 polymer ?
#
loop_
_entity_poly.entity_id
_entity_poly.type
_entity_poly.pdbx_seq_one_letter_code
_entity_poly.pdbx_strand_id
1 'polypeptide(L)'
;MSHSGLSFALLPASHEDILHVLVSVAILLVVARALAELATRLGQPPVVGEIAAGLLLGPSVLSALFPGLGAWIVPDSIVAGNIIEMVGMLGAMFLLVITGIETDIPLIRRNAKTAAGVAAGGLLLPFSLGFVLALYIPDDLLGDPSTRHVFAL
;
A
#
# COMPACT_ATOMS: atom_id res chain seq x y z
N MET A 1 20.83 2.35 -31.51
CA MET A 1 20.81 2.22 -30.03
C MET A 1 20.16 3.50 -29.52
N SER A 2 18.91 3.38 -29.09
CA SER A 2 18.01 4.52 -28.86
C SER A 2 18.23 5.10 -27.45
N HIS A 3 18.62 6.37 -27.38
CA HIS A 3 18.76 7.15 -26.13
C HIS A 3 17.43 7.67 -25.57
N SER A 4 16.29 7.09 -25.96
CA SER A 4 14.95 7.55 -25.59
C SER A 4 14.52 7.17 -24.15
N GLY A 5 15.27 6.33 -23.45
CA GLY A 5 14.90 5.87 -22.10
C GLY A 5 15.32 6.79 -20.94
N LEU A 6 16.31 7.66 -21.16
CA LEU A 6 16.86 8.53 -20.10
C LEU A 6 16.20 9.92 -20.04
N SER A 7 15.50 10.33 -21.09
CA SER A 7 14.83 11.64 -21.14
C SER A 7 13.55 11.68 -20.29
N PHE A 8 12.96 10.54 -19.93
CA PHE A 8 11.71 10.47 -19.18
C PHE A 8 11.87 10.76 -17.69
N ALA A 9 13.08 10.55 -17.15
CA ALA A 9 13.36 10.72 -15.72
C ALA A 9 13.63 12.17 -15.29
N LEU A 10 13.70 13.11 -16.23
CA LEU A 10 14.11 14.50 -15.98
C LEU A 10 13.04 15.54 -16.38
N LEU A 11 11.78 15.13 -16.56
CA LEU A 11 10.72 16.11 -16.77
C LEU A 11 10.49 16.88 -15.47
N PRO A 12 10.72 18.20 -15.42
CA PRO A 12 10.42 18.99 -14.24
C PRO A 12 8.91 18.94 -13.99
N ALA A 13 8.51 18.74 -12.73
CA ALA A 13 7.12 18.82 -12.34
C ALA A 13 6.57 20.21 -12.70
N SER A 14 5.43 20.27 -13.38
CA SER A 14 4.76 21.53 -13.68
C SER A 14 4.17 22.13 -12.40
N HIS A 15 3.91 23.42 -12.38
CA HIS A 15 3.18 24.04 -11.27
C HIS A 15 1.81 23.40 -11.03
N GLU A 16 1.16 22.97 -12.09
CA GLU A 16 -0.13 22.30 -12.04
C GLU A 16 -0.01 20.91 -11.39
N ASP A 17 1.03 20.13 -11.72
CA ASP A 17 1.30 18.83 -11.10
C ASP A 17 1.50 18.97 -9.58
N ILE A 18 2.28 19.99 -9.16
CA ILE A 18 2.54 20.22 -7.74
C ILE A 18 1.26 20.62 -7.00
N LEU A 19 0.45 21.51 -7.56
CA LEU A 19 -0.83 21.89 -6.97
C LEU A 19 -1.79 20.71 -6.87
N HIS A 20 -1.90 19.90 -7.92
CA HIS A 20 -2.72 18.68 -7.90
C HIS A 20 -2.28 17.73 -6.80
N VAL A 21 -0.98 17.45 -6.68
CA VAL A 21 -0.44 16.59 -5.62
C VAL A 21 -0.78 17.14 -4.24
N LEU A 22 -0.55 18.44 -4.01
CA LEU A 22 -0.83 19.06 -2.70
C LEU A 22 -2.31 18.94 -2.33
N VAL A 23 -3.21 19.20 -3.28
CA VAL A 23 -4.65 19.12 -3.04
C VAL A 23 -5.06 17.66 -2.83
N SER A 24 -4.56 16.72 -3.62
CA SER A 24 -4.84 15.28 -3.47
C SER A 24 -4.39 14.76 -2.11
N VAL A 25 -3.17 15.11 -1.69
CA VAL A 25 -2.65 14.74 -0.36
C VAL A 25 -3.48 15.38 0.75
N ALA A 26 -3.86 16.66 0.62
CA ALA A 26 -4.70 17.34 1.61
C ALA A 26 -6.07 16.67 1.76
N ILE A 27 -6.73 16.33 0.65
CA ILE A 27 -8.01 15.61 0.66
C ILE A 27 -7.84 14.24 1.31
N LEU A 28 -6.81 13.50 0.94
CA LEU A 28 -6.51 12.18 1.49
C LEU A 28 -6.33 12.25 3.02
N LEU A 29 -5.57 13.24 3.52
CA LEU A 29 -5.35 13.42 4.95
C LEU A 29 -6.64 13.81 5.69
N VAL A 30 -7.47 14.68 5.13
CA VAL A 30 -8.75 15.09 5.74
C VAL A 30 -9.70 13.91 5.83
N VAL A 31 -9.83 13.14 4.74
CA VAL A 31 -10.71 11.95 4.71
C VAL A 31 -10.17 10.86 5.62
N ALA A 32 -8.85 10.61 5.62
CA ALA A 32 -8.22 9.65 6.52
C ALA A 32 -8.50 10.02 7.98
N ARG A 33 -8.35 11.30 8.34
CA ARG A 33 -8.64 11.77 9.70
C ARG A 33 -10.11 11.63 10.07
N ALA A 34 -11.02 11.96 9.16
CA ALA A 34 -12.46 11.81 9.38
C ALA A 34 -12.87 10.34 9.58
N LEU A 35 -12.34 9.43 8.75
CA LEU A 35 -12.62 8.00 8.87
C LEU A 35 -11.93 7.37 10.09
N ALA A 36 -10.74 7.84 10.49
CA ALA A 36 -10.09 7.43 11.73
C ALA A 36 -10.96 7.78 12.95
N GLU A 37 -11.50 9.00 13.00
CA GLU A 37 -12.43 9.43 14.04
C GLU A 37 -13.72 8.60 14.04
N LEU A 38 -14.27 8.29 12.87
CA LEU A 38 -15.44 7.42 12.74
C LEU A 38 -15.14 6.00 13.22
N ALA A 39 -13.99 5.44 12.87
CA ALA A 39 -13.55 4.12 13.33
C ALA A 39 -13.45 4.07 14.85
N THR A 40 -12.87 5.09 15.49
CA THR A 40 -12.80 5.15 16.97
C THR A 40 -14.16 5.22 17.62
N ARG A 41 -15.12 5.95 17.05
CA ARG A 41 -16.51 5.98 17.54
C ARG A 41 -17.20 4.62 17.42
N LEU A 42 -16.80 3.79 16.47
CA LEU A 42 -17.28 2.42 16.28
C LEU A 42 -16.50 1.39 17.13
N GLY A 43 -15.60 1.84 18.02
CA GLY A 43 -14.79 0.98 18.86
C GLY A 43 -13.64 0.29 18.10
N GLN A 44 -13.29 0.76 16.91
CA GLN A 44 -12.19 0.25 16.10
C GLN A 44 -10.93 1.11 16.26
N PRO A 45 -9.73 0.56 16.08
CA PRO A 45 -8.51 1.34 16.05
C PRO A 45 -8.54 2.40 14.92
N PRO A 46 -7.96 3.61 15.13
CA PRO A 46 -7.95 4.68 14.12
C PRO A 46 -7.37 4.25 12.78
N VAL A 47 -6.36 3.38 12.80
CA VAL A 47 -5.68 2.88 11.60
C VAL A 47 -6.63 2.16 10.63
N VAL A 48 -7.71 1.55 11.14
CA VAL A 48 -8.73 0.91 10.29
C VAL A 48 -9.43 1.95 9.41
N GLY A 49 -9.74 3.12 9.99
CA GLY A 49 -10.30 4.25 9.24
C GLY A 49 -9.33 4.84 8.22
N GLU A 50 -8.06 4.95 8.57
CA GLU A 50 -7.01 5.45 7.68
C GLU A 50 -6.79 4.53 6.47
N ILE A 51 -6.76 3.21 6.70
CA ILE A 51 -6.69 2.21 5.62
C ILE A 51 -7.94 2.29 4.73
N ALA A 52 -9.12 2.39 5.34
CA ALA A 52 -10.37 2.53 4.60
C ALA A 52 -10.38 3.80 3.73
N ALA A 53 -9.83 4.92 4.23
CA ALA A 53 -9.69 6.15 3.45
C ALA A 53 -8.83 5.94 2.21
N GLY A 54 -7.67 5.31 2.36
CA GLY A 54 -6.79 5.01 1.23
C GLY A 54 -7.45 4.09 0.20
N LEU A 55 -8.22 3.10 0.65
CA LEU A 55 -8.95 2.20 -0.24
C LEU A 55 -10.09 2.92 -0.99
N LEU A 56 -10.87 3.75 -0.28
CA LEU A 56 -12.00 4.48 -0.86
C LEU A 56 -11.56 5.57 -1.84
N LEU A 57 -10.47 6.28 -1.53
CA LEU A 57 -9.90 7.32 -2.40
C LEU A 57 -8.95 6.76 -3.45
N GLY A 58 -8.61 5.48 -3.37
CA GLY A 58 -7.78 4.81 -4.35
C GLY A 58 -8.45 4.73 -5.72
N PRO A 59 -7.66 4.61 -6.79
CA PRO A 59 -8.17 4.62 -8.17
C PRO A 59 -9.19 3.51 -8.43
N SER A 60 -9.08 2.37 -7.75
CA SER A 60 -9.97 1.23 -7.93
C SER A 60 -11.41 1.50 -7.50
N VAL A 61 -11.61 2.18 -6.36
CA VAL A 61 -12.95 2.43 -5.79
C VAL A 61 -13.49 3.78 -6.26
N LEU A 62 -12.67 4.83 -6.16
CA LEU A 62 -13.10 6.18 -6.50
C LEU A 62 -13.45 6.31 -7.98
N SER A 63 -12.63 5.76 -8.88
CA SER A 63 -12.89 5.80 -10.31
C SER A 63 -14.09 4.93 -10.72
N ALA A 64 -14.37 3.84 -9.98
CA ALA A 64 -15.52 2.99 -10.24
C ALA A 64 -16.84 3.64 -9.79
N LEU A 65 -16.85 4.33 -8.64
CA LEU A 65 -18.06 4.93 -8.07
C LEU A 65 -18.31 6.35 -8.59
N PHE A 66 -17.24 7.13 -8.77
CA PHE A 66 -17.29 8.55 -9.16
C PHE A 66 -16.19 8.87 -10.18
N PRO A 67 -16.39 8.52 -11.47
CA PRO A 67 -15.36 8.70 -12.51
C PRO A 67 -14.84 10.13 -12.62
N GLY A 68 -15.71 11.13 -12.46
CA GLY A 68 -15.33 12.54 -12.52
C GLY A 68 -14.45 13.01 -11.36
N LEU A 69 -14.73 12.53 -10.15
CA LEU A 69 -13.90 12.83 -8.96
C LEU A 69 -12.62 12.01 -8.98
N GLY A 70 -12.66 10.78 -9.47
CA GLY A 70 -11.49 9.92 -9.63
C GLY A 70 -10.45 10.55 -10.54
N ALA A 71 -10.87 11.04 -11.70
CA ALA A 71 -9.98 11.73 -12.65
C ALA A 71 -9.41 13.04 -12.09
N TRP A 72 -10.08 13.67 -11.12
CA TRP A 72 -9.60 14.91 -10.53
C TRP A 72 -8.65 14.70 -9.34
N ILE A 73 -8.88 13.65 -8.53
CA ILE A 73 -8.08 13.35 -7.33
C ILE A 73 -6.85 12.49 -7.68
N VAL A 74 -7.00 11.55 -8.62
CA VAL A 74 -5.90 10.71 -9.10
C VAL A 74 -5.28 11.41 -10.30
N PRO A 75 -4.05 11.94 -10.19
CA PRO A 75 -3.44 12.66 -11.29
C PRO A 75 -3.16 11.72 -12.47
N ASP A 76 -3.54 12.14 -13.67
CA ASP A 76 -3.22 11.44 -14.92
C ASP A 76 -1.73 11.58 -15.30
N SER A 77 -1.02 12.51 -14.67
CA SER A 77 0.40 12.75 -14.89
C SER A 77 1.25 11.71 -14.15
N ILE A 78 2.12 11.02 -14.89
CA ILE A 78 3.10 10.07 -14.32
C ILE A 78 3.99 10.76 -13.29
N VAL A 79 4.33 12.03 -13.50
CA VAL A 79 5.18 12.82 -12.59
C VAL A 79 4.46 13.03 -11.25
N ALA A 80 3.21 13.44 -11.29
CA ALA A 80 2.41 13.65 -10.08
C ALA A 80 2.15 12.32 -9.35
N GLY A 81 1.90 11.23 -10.07
CA GLY A 81 1.78 9.88 -9.50
C GLY A 81 3.03 9.46 -8.74
N ASN A 82 4.20 9.64 -9.34
CA ASN A 82 5.49 9.32 -8.68
C ASN A 82 5.73 10.19 -7.44
N ILE A 83 5.33 11.46 -7.43
CA ILE A 83 5.46 12.33 -6.25
C ILE A 83 4.56 11.81 -5.11
N ILE A 84 3.33 11.43 -5.39
CA ILE A 84 2.42 10.85 -4.38
C ILE A 84 3.00 9.55 -3.82
N GLU A 85 3.56 8.69 -4.68
CA GLU A 85 4.23 7.46 -4.25
C GLU A 85 5.41 7.76 -3.32
N MET A 86 6.26 8.72 -3.67
CA MET A 86 7.38 9.15 -2.81
C MET A 86 6.90 9.69 -1.45
N VAL A 87 5.83 10.48 -1.42
CA VAL A 87 5.20 10.96 -0.17
C VAL A 87 4.69 9.77 0.65
N GLY A 88 4.06 8.79 0.01
CA GLY A 88 3.61 7.56 0.65
C GLY A 88 4.76 6.76 1.26
N MET A 89 5.87 6.59 0.54
CA MET A 89 7.08 5.93 1.05
C MET A 89 7.66 6.66 2.25
N LEU A 90 7.75 7.99 2.21
CA LEU A 90 8.18 8.78 3.36
C LEU A 90 7.25 8.61 4.55
N GLY A 91 5.94 8.63 4.33
CA GLY A 91 4.95 8.36 5.38
C GLY A 91 5.14 6.98 6.02
N ALA A 92 5.36 5.95 5.21
CA ALA A 92 5.64 4.59 5.69
C ALA A 92 6.95 4.53 6.51
N MET A 93 8.00 5.22 6.06
CA MET A 93 9.25 5.30 6.83
C MET A 93 9.05 5.97 8.19
N PHE A 94 8.32 7.09 8.25
CA PHE A 94 8.01 7.75 9.52
C PHE A 94 7.16 6.86 10.43
N LEU A 95 6.17 6.14 9.88
CA LEU A 95 5.36 5.20 10.63
C LEU A 95 6.22 4.10 11.28
N LEU A 96 7.15 3.53 10.51
CA LEU A 96 8.09 2.52 11.02
C LEU A 96 8.99 3.07 12.12
N VAL A 97 9.49 4.30 11.98
CA VAL A 97 10.32 4.95 13.01
C VAL A 97 9.51 5.17 14.29
N ILE A 98 8.30 5.73 14.19
CA ILE A 98 7.44 5.97 15.34
C ILE A 98 7.11 4.64 16.04
N THR A 99 6.66 3.64 15.30
CA THR A 99 6.36 2.30 15.83
C THR A 99 7.59 1.67 16.50
N GLY A 100 8.77 1.86 15.92
CA GLY A 100 10.03 1.38 16.50
C GLY A 100 10.35 2.04 17.84
N ILE A 101 10.10 3.35 17.98
CA ILE A 101 10.33 4.09 19.23
C ILE A 101 9.31 3.70 20.30
N GLU A 102 8.04 3.49 19.94
CA GLU A 102 6.97 3.09 20.85
C GLU A 102 7.04 1.62 21.28
N THR A 103 7.91 0.84 20.68
CA THR A 103 8.05 -0.59 20.94
C THR A 103 8.62 -0.86 22.34
N ASP A 104 7.84 -1.52 23.20
CA ASP A 104 8.26 -1.96 24.54
C ASP A 104 9.11 -3.25 24.46
N ILE A 105 10.42 -3.08 24.37
CA ILE A 105 11.39 -4.20 24.28
C ILE A 105 11.30 -5.15 25.48
N PRO A 106 11.19 -4.69 26.75
CA PRO A 106 10.93 -5.54 27.91
C PRO A 106 9.72 -6.44 27.76
N LEU A 107 8.61 -5.91 27.26
CA LEU A 107 7.37 -6.68 27.04
C LEU A 107 7.57 -7.76 25.97
N ILE A 108 8.27 -7.43 24.87
CA ILE A 108 8.61 -8.39 23.81
C ILE A 108 9.45 -9.53 24.36
N ARG A 109 10.50 -9.23 25.12
CA ARG A 109 11.38 -10.25 25.70
C ARG A 109 10.65 -11.18 26.67
N ARG A 110 9.71 -10.64 27.46
CA ARG A 110 8.89 -11.44 28.39
C ARG A 110 7.98 -12.41 27.67
N ASN A 111 7.43 -12.02 26.51
CA ASN A 111 6.49 -12.81 25.73
C ASN A 111 7.10 -13.44 24.48
N ALA A 112 8.45 -13.48 24.38
CA ALA A 112 9.19 -13.88 23.18
C ALA A 112 8.77 -15.25 22.63
N LYS A 113 8.52 -16.24 23.50
CA LYS A 113 8.07 -17.59 23.07
C LYS A 113 6.71 -17.56 22.37
N THR A 114 5.74 -16.85 22.97
CA THR A 114 4.41 -16.71 22.39
C THR A 114 4.45 -15.91 21.11
N ALA A 115 5.21 -14.80 21.09
CA ALA A 115 5.40 -13.98 19.89
C ALA A 115 6.06 -14.78 18.76
N ALA A 116 7.09 -15.57 19.05
CA ALA A 116 7.75 -16.44 18.08
C ALA A 116 6.79 -17.50 17.52
N GLY A 117 5.94 -18.11 18.36
CA GLY A 117 4.94 -19.08 17.92
C GLY A 117 3.89 -18.46 16.99
N VAL A 118 3.38 -17.26 17.32
CA VAL A 118 2.44 -16.52 16.47
C VAL A 118 3.09 -16.10 15.15
N ALA A 119 4.31 -15.60 15.20
CA ALA A 119 5.06 -15.21 14.01
C ALA A 119 5.35 -16.41 13.09
N ALA A 120 5.78 -17.54 13.67
CA ALA A 120 6.01 -18.76 12.91
C ALA A 120 4.71 -19.28 12.25
N GLY A 121 3.60 -19.31 13.01
CA GLY A 121 2.30 -19.70 12.47
C GLY A 121 1.81 -18.76 11.38
N GLY A 122 1.94 -17.45 11.57
CA GLY A 122 1.56 -16.43 10.60
C GLY A 122 2.41 -16.44 9.32
N LEU A 123 3.64 -16.93 9.40
CA LEU A 123 4.52 -17.07 8.23
C LEU A 123 4.35 -18.44 7.55
N LEU A 124 4.41 -19.52 8.32
CA LEU A 124 4.42 -20.89 7.77
C LEU A 124 3.07 -21.29 7.19
N LEU A 125 1.96 -20.86 7.80
CA LEU A 125 0.61 -21.21 7.34
C LEU A 125 0.31 -20.64 5.95
N PRO A 126 0.43 -19.32 5.67
CA PRO A 126 0.18 -18.79 4.34
C PRO A 126 1.16 -19.33 3.30
N PHE A 127 2.44 -19.49 3.69
CA PHE A 127 3.45 -20.05 2.80
C PHE A 127 3.12 -21.49 2.39
N SER A 128 2.78 -22.34 3.36
CA SER A 128 2.40 -23.74 3.09
C SER A 128 1.14 -23.84 2.26
N LEU A 129 0.13 -23.00 2.55
CA LEU A 129 -1.10 -22.95 1.76
C LEU A 129 -0.84 -22.45 0.34
N GLY A 130 -0.03 -21.41 0.17
CA GLY A 130 0.35 -20.90 -1.14
C GLY A 130 1.13 -21.92 -1.96
N PHE A 131 2.05 -22.64 -1.32
CA PHE A 131 2.81 -23.72 -1.95
C PHE A 131 1.90 -24.87 -2.40
N VAL A 132 1.02 -25.33 -1.51
CA VAL A 132 0.03 -26.36 -1.85
C VAL A 132 -0.89 -25.89 -2.98
N LEU A 133 -1.39 -24.67 -2.91
CA LEU A 133 -2.23 -24.09 -3.96
C LEU A 133 -1.49 -24.09 -5.31
N ALA A 134 -0.22 -23.67 -5.33
CA ALA A 134 0.60 -23.64 -6.54
C ALA A 134 0.77 -25.04 -7.18
N LEU A 135 0.80 -26.10 -6.38
CA LEU A 135 0.86 -27.48 -6.89
C LEU A 135 -0.46 -27.94 -7.54
N TYR A 136 -1.60 -27.39 -7.10
CA TYR A 136 -2.93 -27.76 -7.59
C TYR A 136 -3.49 -26.83 -8.66
N ILE A 137 -2.80 -25.72 -8.98
CA ILE A 137 -3.23 -24.81 -10.05
C ILE A 137 -3.15 -25.55 -11.39
N PRO A 138 -4.25 -25.62 -12.18
CA PRO A 138 -4.26 -26.19 -13.52
C PRO A 138 -3.31 -25.43 -14.46
N ASP A 139 -2.66 -26.16 -15.35
CA ASP A 139 -1.69 -25.59 -16.30
C ASP A 139 -2.30 -24.51 -17.22
N ASP A 140 -3.60 -24.61 -17.49
CA ASP A 140 -4.36 -23.63 -18.28
C ASP A 140 -4.37 -22.21 -17.69
N LEU A 141 -4.17 -22.07 -16.36
CA LEU A 141 -4.11 -20.78 -15.66
C LEU A 141 -2.68 -20.22 -15.54
N LEU A 142 -1.67 -21.04 -15.78
CA LEU A 142 -0.25 -20.68 -15.64
C LEU A 142 0.34 -20.03 -16.90
N GLY A 143 -0.37 -20.07 -18.03
CA GLY A 143 0.07 -19.51 -19.30
C GLY A 143 1.27 -20.22 -19.93
N ASP A 144 2.28 -20.61 -19.15
CA ASP A 144 3.46 -21.36 -19.56
C ASP A 144 3.81 -22.38 -18.47
N PRO A 145 3.82 -23.70 -18.78
CA PRO A 145 4.13 -24.78 -17.83
C PRO A 145 5.54 -24.66 -17.19
N SER A 146 6.47 -23.97 -17.85
CA SER A 146 7.83 -23.75 -17.35
C SER A 146 7.89 -22.81 -16.13
N THR A 147 6.84 -22.01 -15.87
CA THR A 147 6.79 -21.05 -14.77
C THR A 147 6.32 -21.63 -13.45
N ARG A 148 5.89 -22.89 -13.41
CA ARG A 148 5.38 -23.55 -12.21
C ARG A 148 6.32 -23.50 -11.01
N HIS A 149 7.63 -23.61 -11.25
CA HIS A 149 8.64 -23.52 -10.17
C HIS A 149 8.78 -22.12 -9.61
N VAL A 150 8.46 -21.09 -10.39
CA VAL A 150 8.54 -19.68 -9.98
C VAL A 150 7.38 -19.32 -9.04
N PHE A 151 6.21 -19.91 -9.23
CA PHE A 151 5.05 -19.72 -8.35
C PHE A 151 5.12 -20.54 -7.06
N ALA A 152 5.99 -21.55 -6.98
CA ALA A 152 6.17 -22.41 -5.80
C ALA A 152 7.30 -21.93 -4.87
N LEU A 153 8.10 -20.95 -5.28
CA LEU A 153 9.16 -20.30 -4.50
C LEU A 153 8.72 -18.97 -3.95
#